data_3b2f18ae4c821ea3059bb211f961c7b0
#
_entry.id   3b2f18ae4c821ea3059bb211f961c7b0
#
_cell.length_a   1.000
_cell.length_b   1.000
_cell.length_c   1.000
_cell.angle_alpha   90.00
_cell.angle_beta   90.00
_cell.angle_gamma   90.00
#
_symmetry.space_group_name_H-M   'P 1'
#
loop_
_entity.id
_entity.type
_entity.pdbx_description
1 polymer ?
#
loop_
_entity_poly.entity_id
_entity_poly.type
_entity_poly.pdbx_seq_one_letter_code
_entity_poly.pdbx_strand_id
1 'polypeptide(L)'
;MEESAKEKILIVEDEMSQRKALVDKFTREGFHVLEARDGEEGFNVALTQHPHIILLDIVMPKMDGMTMLKKLRQENTWGKSVPVILLTNLSADDDKIIQGVAADEPAYYLVKSNWAINDVVEKVKERLSRVE
;
A
#
# COMPACT_ATOMS: atom_id res chain seq x y z
N MET A 1 -21.15 -21.75 12.41
CA MET A 1 -20.76 -20.93 11.29
C MET A 1 -19.44 -20.27 11.55
N GLU A 2 -18.61 -20.27 10.61
CA GLU A 2 -17.39 -19.63 10.85
C GLU A 2 -17.35 -18.30 10.17
N GLU A 3 -16.64 -17.40 10.77
CA GLU A 3 -16.49 -16.10 10.21
C GLU A 3 -15.48 -16.13 9.11
N SER A 4 -15.73 -15.33 8.11
CA SER A 4 -14.72 -15.12 7.10
C SER A 4 -13.51 -14.46 7.72
N ALA A 5 -12.35 -14.88 7.30
CA ALA A 5 -11.14 -14.24 7.73
C ALA A 5 -11.15 -12.80 7.24
N LYS A 6 -10.71 -11.87 8.09
CA LYS A 6 -10.59 -10.50 7.68
C LYS A 6 -9.49 -10.36 6.66
N GLU A 7 -9.71 -9.48 5.71
CA GLU A 7 -8.66 -9.18 4.74
C GLU A 7 -7.56 -8.39 5.42
N LYS A 8 -6.31 -8.73 5.07
CA LYS A 8 -5.15 -8.05 5.64
C LYS A 8 -4.73 -6.91 4.75
N ILE A 9 -4.50 -5.76 5.36
CA ILE A 9 -3.94 -4.62 4.65
C ILE A 9 -2.66 -4.21 5.35
N LEU A 10 -1.61 -3.99 4.57
CA LEU A 10 -0.35 -3.49 5.10
C LEU A 10 -0.25 -2.01 4.77
N ILE A 11 -0.03 -1.19 5.80
CA ILE A 11 0.11 0.24 5.64
C ILE A 11 1.55 0.61 5.93
N VAL A 12 2.25 1.12 4.92
CA VAL A 12 3.67 1.48 5.02
C VAL A 12 3.75 3.00 4.92
N GLU A 13 3.99 3.65 6.04
CA GLU A 13 3.97 5.09 6.15
C GLU A 13 4.88 5.50 7.30
N ASP A 14 5.85 6.39 7.04
CA ASP A 14 6.79 6.76 8.08
C ASP A 14 6.27 7.85 9.00
N GLU A 15 5.34 8.67 8.55
CA GLU A 15 4.81 9.77 9.34
C GLU A 15 3.76 9.21 10.30
N MET A 16 4.05 9.29 11.60
CA MET A 16 3.26 8.59 12.61
C MET A 16 1.78 8.99 12.62
N SER A 17 1.48 10.27 12.52
CA SER A 17 0.09 10.67 12.61
C SER A 17 -0.70 10.23 11.38
N GLN A 18 -0.10 10.25 10.19
CA GLN A 18 -0.76 9.75 9.00
C GLN A 18 -0.95 8.25 9.06
N ARG A 19 0.09 7.53 9.52
CA ARG A 19 -0.02 6.07 9.66
C ARG A 19 -1.13 5.72 10.62
N LYS A 20 -1.18 6.41 11.77
CA LYS A 20 -2.20 6.11 12.77
C LYS A 20 -3.60 6.38 12.24
N ALA A 21 -3.78 7.46 11.50
CA ALA A 21 -5.09 7.76 10.93
C ALA A 21 -5.55 6.66 9.97
N LEU A 22 -4.64 6.17 9.14
CA LEU A 22 -4.98 5.11 8.21
C LEU A 22 -5.25 3.80 8.95
N VAL A 23 -4.41 3.47 9.93
CA VAL A 23 -4.61 2.25 10.72
C VAL A 23 -5.96 2.27 11.42
N ASP A 24 -6.30 3.39 12.06
CA ASP A 24 -7.58 3.50 12.75
C ASP A 24 -8.74 3.37 11.79
N LYS A 25 -8.65 4.02 10.65
CA LYS A 25 -9.76 3.98 9.69
C LYS A 25 -9.97 2.58 9.15
N PHE A 26 -8.90 1.90 8.73
CA PHE A 26 -9.06 0.57 8.16
C PHE A 26 -9.44 -0.46 9.20
N THR A 27 -9.02 -0.27 10.44
CA THR A 27 -9.49 -1.13 11.53
C THR A 27 -10.99 -1.02 11.68
N ARG A 28 -11.52 0.20 11.63
CA ARG A 28 -12.97 0.40 11.74
C ARG A 28 -13.71 -0.18 10.53
N GLU A 29 -13.06 -0.22 9.37
CA GLU A 29 -13.68 -0.78 8.19
C GLU A 29 -13.64 -2.31 8.18
N GLY A 30 -13.07 -2.93 9.18
CA GLY A 30 -13.11 -4.37 9.32
C GLY A 30 -11.88 -5.10 8.83
N PHE A 31 -10.80 -4.38 8.54
CA PHE A 31 -9.57 -5.01 8.07
C PHE A 31 -8.70 -5.47 9.23
N HIS A 32 -7.91 -6.50 8.96
CA HIS A 32 -6.78 -6.84 9.81
C HIS A 32 -5.61 -5.99 9.35
N VAL A 33 -5.23 -5.01 10.15
CA VAL A 33 -4.25 -4.01 9.72
C VAL A 33 -2.85 -4.37 10.20
N LEU A 34 -1.91 -4.39 9.27
CA LEU A 34 -0.49 -4.52 9.54
C LEU A 34 0.13 -3.18 9.24
N GLU A 35 1.16 -2.79 9.99
CA GLU A 35 1.78 -1.50 9.75
C GLU A 35 3.29 -1.59 9.74
N ALA A 36 3.91 -0.67 9.00
CA ALA A 36 5.35 -0.57 8.91
C ALA A 36 5.72 0.89 8.80
N ARG A 37 6.88 1.24 9.33
CA ARG A 37 7.32 2.63 9.40
C ARG A 37 8.24 3.05 8.27
N ASP A 38 8.73 2.09 7.50
CA ASP A 38 9.60 2.38 6.37
C ASP A 38 9.55 1.22 5.40
N GLY A 39 10.23 1.39 4.26
CA GLY A 39 10.18 0.38 3.22
C GLY A 39 10.84 -0.93 3.59
N GLU A 40 11.88 -0.88 4.41
CA GLU A 40 12.55 -2.10 4.82
C GLU A 40 11.66 -2.95 5.70
N GLU A 41 11.05 -2.32 6.72
CA GLU A 41 10.11 -3.02 7.57
C GLU A 41 8.90 -3.50 6.75
N GLY A 42 8.41 -2.65 5.86
CA GLY A 42 7.27 -3.01 5.02
C GLY A 42 7.55 -4.22 4.14
N PHE A 43 8.72 -4.26 3.54
CA PHE A 43 9.11 -5.39 2.71
C PHE A 43 9.09 -6.69 3.52
N ASN A 44 9.69 -6.64 4.71
CA ASN A 44 9.76 -7.84 5.56
C ASN A 44 8.38 -8.29 6.03
N VAL A 45 7.53 -7.36 6.42
CA VAL A 45 6.17 -7.70 6.84
C VAL A 45 5.40 -8.28 5.65
N ALA A 46 5.54 -7.69 4.48
CA ALA A 46 4.84 -8.18 3.30
C ALA A 46 5.22 -9.62 3.00
N LEU A 47 6.51 -9.94 3.04
CA LEU A 47 6.97 -11.27 2.71
C LEU A 47 6.54 -12.33 3.72
N THR A 48 6.39 -11.96 4.98
CA THR A 48 6.06 -12.93 6.02
C THR A 48 4.55 -13.05 6.24
N GLN A 49 3.80 -11.98 6.04
CA GLN A 49 2.37 -11.95 6.36
C GLN A 49 1.47 -12.05 5.14
N HIS A 50 1.99 -11.82 3.95
CA HIS A 50 1.23 -11.87 2.69
C HIS A 50 -0.09 -11.12 2.78
N PRO A 51 -0.05 -9.78 2.96
CA PRO A 51 -1.30 -9.02 2.99
C PRO A 51 -2.03 -9.11 1.65
N HIS A 52 -3.32 -8.88 1.68
CA HIS A 52 -4.13 -8.90 0.47
C HIS A 52 -3.92 -7.63 -0.36
N ILE A 53 -3.53 -6.55 0.28
CA ILE A 53 -3.28 -5.27 -0.40
C ILE A 53 -2.32 -4.44 0.45
N ILE A 54 -1.54 -3.59 -0.21
CA ILE A 54 -0.54 -2.75 0.46
C ILE A 54 -0.81 -1.29 0.11
N LEU A 55 -0.88 -0.44 1.15
CA LEU A 55 -0.83 1.01 0.98
C LEU A 55 0.60 1.45 1.23
N LEU A 56 1.21 2.16 0.30
CA LEU A 56 2.63 2.39 0.33
C LEU A 56 2.94 3.85 0.03
N ASP A 57 3.56 4.51 1.00
CA ASP A 57 4.06 5.86 0.78
C ASP A 57 5.34 5.79 -0.06
N ILE A 58 5.53 6.73 -0.95
CA ILE A 58 6.70 6.73 -1.82
C ILE A 58 7.92 7.28 -1.10
N VAL A 59 7.78 8.39 -0.41
CA VAL A 59 8.92 9.09 0.20
C VAL A 59 9.06 8.68 1.65
N MET A 60 10.05 7.86 1.95
CA MET A 60 10.30 7.35 3.29
C MET A 60 11.79 7.18 3.52
N PRO A 61 12.25 7.18 4.79
CA PRO A 61 13.65 6.92 5.08
C PRO A 61 14.00 5.45 4.86
N LYS A 62 15.29 5.15 4.84
CA LYS A 62 15.87 3.83 4.69
C LYS A 62 15.59 3.26 3.30
N MET A 63 14.39 2.79 3.06
CA MET A 63 14.01 2.26 1.76
C MET A 63 12.73 2.96 1.36
N ASP A 64 12.76 3.72 0.25
CA ASP A 64 11.57 4.41 -0.21
C ASP A 64 10.58 3.44 -0.83
N GLY A 65 9.36 3.94 -1.09
CA GLY A 65 8.28 3.09 -1.56
C GLY A 65 8.54 2.48 -2.92
N MET A 66 9.17 3.23 -3.83
CA MET A 66 9.43 2.69 -5.16
C MET A 66 10.43 1.55 -5.11
N THR A 67 11.45 1.69 -4.26
CA THR A 67 12.43 0.62 -4.08
C THR A 67 11.77 -0.62 -3.48
N MET A 68 10.92 -0.42 -2.48
CA MET A 68 10.20 -1.53 -1.89
C MET A 68 9.33 -2.24 -2.91
N LEU A 69 8.60 -1.47 -3.70
CA LEU A 69 7.72 -2.04 -4.73
C LEU A 69 8.52 -2.86 -5.73
N LYS A 70 9.64 -2.32 -6.20
CA LYS A 70 10.48 -3.04 -7.15
C LYS A 70 10.99 -4.34 -6.56
N LYS A 71 11.46 -4.32 -5.32
CA LYS A 71 11.95 -5.52 -4.67
C LYS A 71 10.85 -6.55 -4.52
N LEU A 72 9.65 -6.11 -4.17
CA LEU A 72 8.50 -7.00 -4.03
C LEU A 72 8.18 -7.70 -5.36
N ARG A 73 8.14 -6.92 -6.43
CA ARG A 73 7.80 -7.46 -7.75
C ARG A 73 8.81 -8.49 -8.24
N GLN A 74 10.03 -8.41 -7.76
CA GLN A 74 11.10 -9.31 -8.18
C GLN A 74 11.27 -10.51 -7.26
N GLU A 75 10.65 -10.50 -6.09
CA GLU A 75 10.97 -11.49 -5.07
C GLU A 75 10.38 -12.87 -5.36
N ASN A 76 9.08 -12.92 -5.66
CA ASN A 76 8.44 -14.21 -5.90
C ASN A 76 7.11 -13.99 -6.61
N THR A 77 6.39 -15.09 -6.85
CA THR A 77 5.13 -15.03 -7.59
C THR A 77 4.09 -14.19 -6.87
N TRP A 78 4.00 -14.35 -5.55
CA TRP A 78 3.06 -13.56 -4.76
C TRP A 78 3.40 -12.08 -4.88
N GLY A 79 4.68 -11.74 -4.75
CA GLY A 79 5.12 -10.36 -4.81
C GLY A 79 4.85 -9.70 -6.15
N LYS A 80 4.81 -10.49 -7.22
CA LYS A 80 4.50 -9.94 -8.53
C LYS A 80 3.06 -9.48 -8.66
N SER A 81 2.16 -10.10 -7.92
CA SER A 81 0.73 -9.89 -8.15
C SER A 81 0.01 -9.17 -7.03
N VAL A 82 0.62 -8.99 -5.87
CA VAL A 82 -0.09 -8.36 -4.77
C VAL A 82 -0.47 -6.92 -5.15
N PRO A 83 -1.73 -6.51 -4.94
CA PRO A 83 -2.13 -5.14 -5.27
C PRO A 83 -1.45 -4.12 -4.38
N VAL A 84 -0.98 -3.03 -4.96
CA VAL A 84 -0.32 -1.96 -4.23
C VAL A 84 -0.95 -0.63 -4.64
N ILE A 85 -1.31 0.18 -3.65
CA ILE A 85 -1.77 1.54 -3.89
C ILE A 85 -0.69 2.46 -3.38
N LEU A 86 -0.14 3.28 -4.27
CA LEU A 86 0.89 4.24 -3.91
C LEU A 86 0.28 5.54 -3.45
N LEU A 87 0.69 6.01 -2.29
CA LEU A 87 0.27 7.29 -1.75
C LEU A 87 1.48 8.21 -1.75
N THR A 88 1.30 9.43 -2.26
CA THR A 88 2.44 10.32 -2.37
C THR A 88 2.02 11.77 -2.29
N ASN A 89 2.91 12.61 -1.75
CA ASN A 89 2.75 14.05 -1.77
C ASN A 89 3.35 14.65 -3.03
N LEU A 90 3.98 13.84 -3.86
CA LEU A 90 4.62 14.36 -5.06
C LEU A 90 3.59 14.79 -6.09
N SER A 91 3.98 15.75 -6.89
CA SER A 91 3.14 16.27 -7.94
C SER A 91 2.92 15.19 -9.03
N ALA A 92 1.75 15.22 -9.66
CA ALA A 92 1.50 14.34 -10.79
C ALA A 92 2.42 14.63 -11.97
N ASP A 93 3.11 15.77 -11.92
CA ASP A 93 4.05 16.13 -12.98
C ASP A 93 5.42 15.52 -12.80
N ASP A 94 5.62 14.74 -11.76
CA ASP A 94 6.92 14.12 -11.55
C ASP A 94 7.04 12.90 -12.45
N ASP A 95 7.63 13.10 -13.62
CA ASP A 95 7.69 12.06 -14.65
C ASP A 95 8.42 10.80 -14.19
N LYS A 96 9.46 10.98 -13.37
CA LYS A 96 10.22 9.82 -12.90
C LYS A 96 9.37 8.91 -12.05
N ILE A 97 8.57 9.50 -11.18
CA ILE A 97 7.70 8.71 -10.32
C ILE A 97 6.63 8.00 -11.16
N ILE A 98 6.04 8.73 -12.11
CA ILE A 98 5.00 8.16 -12.95
C ILE A 98 5.56 6.99 -13.77
N GLN A 99 6.76 7.15 -14.31
CA GLN A 99 7.38 6.08 -15.08
C GLN A 99 7.68 4.87 -14.22
N GLY A 100 8.15 5.09 -12.98
CA GLY A 100 8.39 4.00 -12.07
C GLY A 100 7.12 3.26 -11.70
N VAL A 101 6.04 4.01 -11.49
CA VAL A 101 4.75 3.41 -11.18
C VAL A 101 4.30 2.51 -12.33
N ALA A 102 4.41 3.01 -13.56
CA ALA A 102 4.01 2.22 -14.73
C ALA A 102 4.87 0.97 -14.88
N ALA A 103 6.16 1.09 -14.60
CA ALA A 103 7.08 -0.02 -14.77
C ALA A 103 6.84 -1.14 -13.78
N ASP A 104 6.45 -0.81 -12.54
CA ASP A 104 6.28 -1.78 -11.48
C ASP A 104 4.81 -2.14 -11.21
N GLU A 105 3.92 -1.64 -12.05
CA GLU A 105 2.51 -2.05 -12.10
C GLU A 105 1.79 -2.06 -10.77
N PRO A 106 1.76 -0.95 -10.03
CA PRO A 106 0.91 -0.89 -8.84
C PRO A 106 -0.55 -0.84 -9.27
N ALA A 107 -1.45 -1.19 -8.36
CA ALA A 107 -2.86 -1.15 -8.68
C ALA A 107 -3.35 0.27 -8.91
N TYR A 108 -2.91 1.19 -8.06
CA TYR A 108 -3.34 2.58 -8.13
C TYR A 108 -2.25 3.50 -7.66
N TYR A 109 -2.40 4.74 -8.05
CA TYR A 109 -1.49 5.81 -7.71
C TYR A 109 -2.32 7.00 -7.27
N LEU A 110 -2.17 7.42 -6.02
CA LEU A 110 -2.94 8.52 -5.46
C LEU A 110 -2.00 9.59 -4.92
N VAL A 111 -2.28 10.85 -5.26
CA VAL A 111 -1.50 11.99 -4.77
C VAL A 111 -2.15 12.47 -3.50
N LYS A 112 -1.39 12.48 -2.38
CA LYS A 112 -1.94 12.77 -1.06
C LYS A 112 -2.66 14.10 -0.96
N SER A 113 -2.24 15.09 -1.73
CA SER A 113 -2.87 16.41 -1.66
C SER A 113 -4.26 16.44 -2.28
N ASN A 114 -4.64 15.40 -3.03
CA ASN A 114 -5.89 15.37 -3.78
C ASN A 114 -6.88 14.35 -3.30
N TRP A 115 -6.64 13.69 -2.17
CA TRP A 115 -7.55 12.67 -1.71
C TRP A 115 -7.86 12.81 -0.22
N ALA A 116 -9.02 12.31 0.17
CA ALA A 116 -9.40 12.19 1.55
C ALA A 116 -9.28 10.72 1.95
N ILE A 117 -9.25 10.45 3.26
CA ILE A 117 -9.07 9.09 3.71
C ILE A 117 -10.18 8.14 3.21
N ASN A 118 -11.39 8.67 3.02
CA ASN A 118 -12.47 7.86 2.47
C ASN A 118 -12.20 7.44 1.03
N ASP A 119 -11.49 8.28 0.27
CA ASP A 119 -11.14 7.94 -1.11
C ASP A 119 -10.20 6.74 -1.13
N VAL A 120 -9.28 6.69 -0.18
CA VAL A 120 -8.35 5.57 -0.08
C VAL A 120 -9.13 4.30 0.24
N VAL A 121 -10.05 4.38 1.19
CA VAL A 121 -10.87 3.23 1.56
C VAL A 121 -11.63 2.71 0.35
N GLU A 122 -12.23 3.61 -0.43
CA GLU A 122 -12.99 3.20 -1.60
C GLU A 122 -12.12 2.50 -2.63
N LYS A 123 -10.92 3.02 -2.85
CA LYS A 123 -10.01 2.39 -3.81
C LYS A 123 -9.57 1.02 -3.34
N VAL A 124 -9.31 0.86 -2.06
CA VAL A 124 -8.94 -0.43 -1.52
C VAL A 124 -10.08 -1.42 -1.71
N LYS A 125 -11.30 -1.03 -1.34
CA LYS A 125 -12.44 -1.93 -1.47
C LYS A 125 -12.72 -2.28 -2.92
N GLU A 126 -12.60 -1.30 -3.80
CA GLU A 126 -12.79 -1.52 -5.22
C GLU A 126 -11.79 -2.55 -5.75
N ARG A 127 -10.53 -2.39 -5.39
CA ARG A 127 -9.50 -3.30 -5.88
C ARG A 127 -9.70 -4.72 -5.35
N LEU A 128 -10.08 -4.85 -4.08
CA LEU A 128 -10.26 -6.16 -3.48
C LEU A 128 -11.51 -6.86 -3.95
N SER A 129 -12.48 -6.12 -4.45
CA SER A 129 -13.72 -6.72 -4.93
C SER A 129 -13.62 -7.25 -6.36
N ARG A 130 -12.51 -6.97 -7.05
CA ARG A 130 -12.35 -7.47 -8.41
C ARG A 130 -12.14 -8.96 -8.41
N VAL A 131 -12.78 -9.62 -9.36
CA VAL A 131 -12.66 -11.06 -9.54
C VAL A 131 -11.95 -11.29 -10.86
N GLU A 132 -10.88 -12.04 -10.82
CA GLU A 132 -10.08 -12.30 -12.00
C GLU A 132 -10.62 -13.43 -12.84
#